data_c60639921c9f4b05b75aefdf6f111003
#
_entry.id   c60639921c9f4b05b75aefdf6f111003
#
_cell.length_a   1.000
_cell.length_b   1.000
_cell.length_c   1.000
_cell.angle_alpha   90.00
_cell.angle_beta   90.00
_cell.angle_gamma   90.00
#
_symmetry.space_group_name_H-M   'P 1'
#
loop_
_entity.id
_entity.type
_entity.pdbx_description
1 polymer ?
#
loop_
_entity_poly.entity_id
_entity_poly.type
_entity_poly.pdbx_seq_one_letter_code
_entity_poly.pdbx_strand_id
1 'polypeptide(L)'
;MAKERVILHCDMNCFYASCEMAYHPELHGKPIAVCGDPERRSGIVLTASYPAKRMGVKTGMPLWEAQQHCRDIIFVPAHYDLYTRFSSYTREIFLRYTDQVEPFGLDEAWLDCTASQSLFGTGERIAREISDTIKDELGITCSVGVSWNKTLAKLGSDYKKPDAITVINRQNFEKIVFPLPASDLLYVGKKTASKLDGYAIHTIGALAKSRPEFLQQKLGKVGLLLWRFANGLDNAPVAKYEQREVLAPIKSIGNSWTTPRDLLTDQDVWIVIYLLAESVAARLRENHFRCRGVEVSLRDSSLFSFERQTHLSQPTMQEKEIATAAFTLYKKHYHWNEHLRSIGVRAVDLQPDTEPCQISFDYSAEKQEEMEHLEAAIDGVRNRFGYYSVQRAIMYTDKLLSRCDAKNDHTIHPHGYLQGSI
;
A
#
# COMPACT_ATOMS: atom_id res chain seq x y z
N MET A 1 -11.87 35.58 -14.89
CA MET A 1 -11.97 34.12 -15.17
C MET A 1 -11.10 33.41 -14.14
N ALA A 2 -11.61 32.37 -13.51
CA ALA A 2 -10.75 31.55 -12.62
C ALA A 2 -9.62 30.95 -13.47
N LYS A 3 -8.39 31.04 -12.98
CA LYS A 3 -7.21 30.48 -13.63
C LYS A 3 -7.37 28.96 -13.69
N GLU A 4 -7.15 28.34 -14.84
CA GLU A 4 -7.23 26.87 -14.96
C GLU A 4 -6.20 26.22 -14.03
N ARG A 5 -6.60 25.16 -13.34
CA ARG A 5 -5.70 24.41 -12.44
C ARG A 5 -4.57 23.76 -13.23
N VAL A 6 -3.42 23.70 -12.61
CA VAL A 6 -2.24 22.98 -13.13
C VAL A 6 -1.83 21.97 -12.10
N ILE A 7 -2.22 20.72 -12.34
CA ILE A 7 -1.93 19.56 -11.49
C ILE A 7 -0.87 18.72 -12.18
N LEU A 8 0.20 18.44 -11.47
CA LEU A 8 1.21 17.49 -11.88
C LEU A 8 0.99 16.17 -11.12
N HIS A 9 1.31 15.06 -11.77
CA HIS A 9 1.51 13.77 -11.12
C HIS A 9 2.89 13.25 -11.48
N CYS A 10 3.74 13.11 -10.47
CA CYS A 10 5.10 12.59 -10.62
C CYS A 10 5.14 11.14 -10.15
N ASP A 11 5.72 10.24 -10.94
CA ASP A 11 5.80 8.80 -10.70
C ASP A 11 7.24 8.31 -10.99
N MET A 12 7.93 7.82 -9.98
CA MET A 12 9.32 7.36 -10.09
C MET A 12 9.40 6.08 -10.90
N ASN A 13 10.22 6.07 -11.92
CA ASN A 13 10.34 4.92 -12.83
C ASN A 13 10.99 3.73 -12.16
N CYS A 14 10.31 2.57 -12.12
CA CYS A 14 10.82 1.34 -11.49
C CYS A 14 11.41 1.58 -10.10
N PHE A 15 10.73 2.31 -9.25
CA PHE A 15 11.27 2.98 -8.07
C PHE A 15 12.24 2.13 -7.26
N TYR A 16 11.82 0.97 -6.72
CA TYR A 16 12.71 0.14 -5.90
C TYR A 16 13.96 -0.31 -6.68
N ALA A 17 13.79 -0.73 -7.93
CA ALA A 17 14.92 -1.12 -8.76
C ALA A 17 15.84 0.07 -9.07
N SER A 18 15.28 1.27 -9.25
CA SER A 18 16.06 2.48 -9.49
C SER A 18 16.85 2.89 -8.24
N CYS A 19 16.26 2.80 -7.04
CA CYS A 19 16.97 3.05 -5.78
C CYS A 19 18.13 2.06 -5.59
N GLU A 20 17.92 0.78 -5.85
CA GLU A 20 18.99 -0.23 -5.79
C GLU A 20 20.11 0.07 -6.78
N MET A 21 19.78 0.43 -8.02
CA MET A 21 20.78 0.80 -9.03
C MET A 21 21.52 2.10 -8.66
N ALA A 22 20.87 3.08 -8.06
CA ALA A 22 21.53 4.30 -7.60
C ALA A 22 22.52 4.04 -6.47
N TYR A 23 22.23 3.06 -5.61
CA TYR A 23 23.07 2.68 -4.48
C TYR A 23 24.13 1.65 -4.87
N HIS A 24 23.87 0.82 -5.88
CA HIS A 24 24.72 -0.24 -6.41
C HIS A 24 24.99 -0.03 -7.90
N PRO A 25 25.97 0.82 -8.28
CA PRO A 25 26.25 1.16 -9.69
C PRO A 25 26.52 -0.05 -10.59
N GLU A 26 27.01 -1.15 -10.03
CA GLU A 26 27.26 -2.41 -10.75
C GLU A 26 25.99 -3.07 -11.29
N LEU A 27 24.81 -2.67 -10.81
CA LEU A 27 23.51 -3.15 -11.28
C LEU A 27 22.96 -2.34 -12.47
N HIS A 28 23.58 -1.22 -12.81
CA HIS A 28 23.12 -0.38 -13.92
C HIS A 28 23.09 -1.15 -15.25
N GLY A 29 21.98 -1.00 -15.96
CA GLY A 29 21.78 -1.63 -17.28
C GLY A 29 21.48 -3.13 -17.25
N LYS A 30 21.56 -3.77 -16.07
CA LYS A 30 21.27 -5.20 -15.91
C LYS A 30 19.78 -5.48 -15.71
N PRO A 31 19.30 -6.68 -16.08
CA PRO A 31 17.96 -7.12 -15.73
C PRO A 31 17.92 -7.49 -14.25
N ILE A 32 17.37 -6.60 -13.41
CA ILE A 32 17.20 -6.85 -11.99
C ILE A 32 15.72 -6.90 -11.61
N ALA A 33 15.38 -7.67 -10.60
CA ALA A 33 14.08 -7.66 -9.95
C ALA A 33 14.26 -7.54 -8.45
N VAL A 34 13.70 -6.48 -7.87
CA VAL A 34 13.56 -6.37 -6.42
C VAL A 34 12.42 -7.27 -5.99
N CYS A 35 12.66 -8.09 -4.98
CA CYS A 35 11.72 -9.13 -4.57
C CYS A 35 11.70 -9.30 -3.05
N GLY A 36 10.68 -10.00 -2.55
CA GLY A 36 10.73 -10.58 -1.22
C GLY A 36 11.84 -11.64 -1.14
N ASP A 37 12.13 -12.09 0.07
CA ASP A 37 13.17 -13.09 0.32
C ASP A 37 13.00 -14.31 -0.61
N PRO A 38 13.98 -14.61 -1.48
CA PRO A 38 13.92 -15.74 -2.42
C PRO A 38 13.81 -17.11 -1.74
N GLU A 39 14.33 -17.23 -0.52
CA GLU A 39 14.29 -18.47 0.27
C GLU A 39 12.93 -18.68 0.95
N ARG A 40 12.12 -17.63 1.04
CA ARG A 40 10.78 -17.71 1.62
C ARG A 40 9.74 -18.09 0.56
N ARG A 41 8.77 -18.85 0.96
CA ARG A 41 7.65 -19.38 0.16
C ARG A 41 6.78 -18.30 -0.54
N SER A 42 6.92 -17.04 -0.13
CA SER A 42 6.11 -15.89 -0.55
C SER A 42 6.85 -14.91 -1.49
N GLY A 43 8.05 -15.26 -1.96
CA GLY A 43 8.84 -14.39 -2.83
C GLY A 43 8.14 -14.08 -4.16
N ILE A 44 7.82 -12.78 -4.38
CA ILE A 44 7.30 -12.26 -5.65
C ILE A 44 8.14 -11.09 -6.10
N VAL A 45 8.10 -10.79 -7.40
CA VAL A 45 8.68 -9.56 -7.96
C VAL A 45 7.86 -8.36 -7.46
N LEU A 46 8.51 -7.47 -6.71
CA LEU A 46 7.93 -6.20 -6.27
C LEU A 46 8.07 -5.15 -7.37
N THR A 47 9.25 -5.07 -7.96
CA THR A 47 9.53 -4.19 -9.10
C THR A 47 10.66 -4.78 -9.93
N ALA A 48 10.65 -4.51 -11.24
CA ALA A 48 11.69 -4.97 -12.16
C ALA A 48 12.27 -3.79 -12.95
N SER A 49 13.57 -3.83 -13.24
CA SER A 49 14.22 -2.85 -14.10
C SER A 49 13.67 -2.92 -15.54
N TYR A 50 13.84 -1.86 -16.32
CA TYR A 50 13.39 -1.85 -17.72
C TYR A 50 14.00 -2.95 -18.58
N PRO A 51 15.28 -3.33 -18.46
CA PRO A 51 15.81 -4.52 -19.12
C PRO A 51 15.02 -5.79 -18.80
N ALA A 52 14.70 -6.04 -17.51
CA ALA A 52 13.90 -7.21 -17.12
C ALA A 52 12.45 -7.13 -17.61
N LYS A 53 11.83 -5.93 -17.55
CA LYS A 53 10.47 -5.69 -18.09
C LYS A 53 10.38 -5.98 -19.60
N ARG A 54 11.41 -5.63 -20.38
CA ARG A 54 11.47 -5.95 -21.82
C ARG A 54 11.51 -7.45 -22.09
N MET A 55 12.05 -8.24 -21.16
CA MET A 55 12.05 -9.72 -21.24
C MET A 55 10.72 -10.33 -20.74
N GLY A 56 9.75 -9.51 -20.35
CA GLY A 56 8.42 -9.96 -19.93
C GLY A 56 8.22 -10.12 -18.43
N VAL A 57 9.20 -9.76 -17.59
CA VAL A 57 9.07 -9.79 -16.13
C VAL A 57 8.09 -8.72 -15.66
N LYS A 58 7.14 -9.09 -14.78
CA LYS A 58 6.06 -8.21 -14.29
C LYS A 58 6.02 -8.21 -12.77
N THR A 59 5.57 -7.11 -12.19
CA THR A 59 5.24 -7.00 -10.77
C THR A 59 4.17 -8.02 -10.38
N GLY A 60 4.35 -8.66 -9.22
CA GLY A 60 3.48 -9.73 -8.71
C GLY A 60 3.79 -11.12 -9.27
N MET A 61 4.72 -11.25 -10.20
CA MET A 61 5.14 -12.53 -10.77
C MET A 61 5.94 -13.34 -9.75
N PRO A 62 5.71 -14.66 -9.59
CA PRO A 62 6.57 -15.52 -8.79
C PRO A 62 8.01 -15.52 -9.32
N LEU A 63 9.00 -15.70 -8.44
CA LEU A 63 10.41 -15.61 -8.83
C LEU A 63 10.80 -16.68 -9.86
N TRP A 64 10.28 -17.91 -9.73
CA TRP A 64 10.54 -18.98 -10.69
C TRP A 64 10.04 -18.65 -12.11
N GLU A 65 8.88 -17.97 -12.20
CA GLU A 65 8.32 -17.52 -13.48
C GLU A 65 9.16 -16.38 -14.07
N ALA A 66 9.56 -15.41 -13.22
CA ALA A 66 10.45 -14.33 -13.64
C ALA A 66 11.79 -14.86 -14.19
N GLN A 67 12.35 -15.92 -13.55
CA GLN A 67 13.56 -16.60 -14.02
C GLN A 67 13.37 -17.30 -15.38
N GLN A 68 12.18 -17.83 -15.66
CA GLN A 68 11.87 -18.41 -16.98
C GLN A 68 11.81 -17.34 -18.07
N HIS A 69 11.27 -16.17 -17.76
CA HIS A 69 11.22 -15.04 -18.71
C HIS A 69 12.58 -14.41 -18.96
N CYS A 70 13.43 -14.33 -17.94
CA CYS A 70 14.73 -13.71 -18.00
C CYS A 70 15.76 -14.56 -17.25
N ARG A 71 16.54 -15.39 -17.97
CA ARG A 71 17.49 -16.33 -17.37
C ARG A 71 18.59 -15.64 -16.56
N ASP A 72 19.04 -14.47 -17.03
CA ASP A 72 20.12 -13.69 -16.41
C ASP A 72 19.60 -12.67 -15.39
N ILE A 73 18.37 -12.82 -14.91
CA ILE A 73 17.78 -11.91 -13.94
C ILE A 73 18.52 -11.98 -12.60
N ILE A 74 18.82 -10.81 -12.04
CA ILE A 74 19.43 -10.68 -10.72
C ILE A 74 18.31 -10.35 -9.74
N PHE A 75 18.06 -11.23 -8.78
CA PHE A 75 17.13 -10.96 -7.69
C PHE A 75 17.83 -10.18 -6.59
N VAL A 76 17.23 -9.06 -6.21
CA VAL A 76 17.71 -8.17 -5.15
C VAL A 76 16.68 -8.18 -4.02
N PRO A 77 17.05 -8.53 -2.79
CA PRO A 77 16.17 -8.37 -1.64
C PRO A 77 15.71 -6.92 -1.47
N ALA A 78 14.48 -6.73 -0.98
CA ALA A 78 13.95 -5.38 -0.79
C ALA A 78 14.56 -4.69 0.44
N HIS A 79 15.07 -3.47 0.26
CA HIS A 79 15.61 -2.60 1.31
C HIS A 79 14.70 -1.38 1.54
N TYR A 80 13.63 -1.59 2.28
CA TYR A 80 12.58 -0.57 2.44
C TYR A 80 13.05 0.72 3.12
N ASP A 81 14.03 0.66 4.01
CA ASP A 81 14.62 1.87 4.61
C ASP A 81 15.28 2.75 3.55
N LEU A 82 15.92 2.14 2.54
CA LEU A 82 16.45 2.85 1.39
C LEU A 82 15.33 3.53 0.61
N TYR A 83 14.26 2.80 0.31
CA TYR A 83 13.14 3.35 -0.48
C TYR A 83 12.41 4.45 0.25
N THR A 84 12.23 4.33 1.57
CA THR A 84 11.64 5.37 2.40
C THR A 84 12.48 6.65 2.38
N ARG A 85 13.81 6.55 2.45
CA ARG A 85 14.72 7.71 2.32
C ARG A 85 14.61 8.39 0.96
N PHE A 86 14.65 7.62 -0.15
CA PHE A 86 14.48 8.18 -1.48
C PHE A 86 13.11 8.84 -1.64
N SER A 87 12.06 8.23 -1.10
CA SER A 87 10.71 8.80 -1.07
C SER A 87 10.67 10.14 -0.32
N SER A 88 11.40 10.29 0.78
CA SER A 88 11.52 11.55 1.52
C SER A 88 12.23 12.61 0.68
N TYR A 89 13.36 12.27 0.07
CA TYR A 89 14.13 13.19 -0.79
C TYR A 89 13.31 13.68 -1.99
N THR A 90 12.54 12.79 -2.65
CA THR A 90 11.67 13.22 -3.76
C THR A 90 10.62 14.20 -3.30
N ARG A 91 10.07 14.05 -2.09
CA ARG A 91 9.10 15.01 -1.53
C ARG A 91 9.73 16.35 -1.18
N GLU A 92 10.94 16.35 -0.63
CA GLU A 92 11.68 17.58 -0.40
C GLU A 92 11.90 18.36 -1.69
N ILE A 93 12.17 17.67 -2.81
CA ILE A 93 12.25 18.31 -4.13
C ILE A 93 10.88 18.89 -4.52
N PHE A 94 9.77 18.14 -4.38
CA PHE A 94 8.44 18.64 -4.72
C PHE A 94 8.04 19.89 -3.93
N LEU A 95 8.37 19.92 -2.63
CA LEU A 95 8.07 21.05 -1.74
C LEU A 95 8.80 22.35 -2.11
N ARG A 96 9.84 22.31 -2.93
CA ARG A 96 10.48 23.51 -3.48
C ARG A 96 9.57 24.25 -4.45
N TYR A 97 8.60 23.56 -5.05
CA TYR A 97 7.71 24.12 -6.08
C TYR A 97 6.30 24.45 -5.56
N THR A 98 5.79 23.70 -4.58
CA THR A 98 4.46 23.93 -4.01
C THR A 98 4.33 23.28 -2.62
N ASP A 99 3.51 23.86 -1.75
CA ASP A 99 3.11 23.26 -0.47
C ASP A 99 1.94 22.23 -0.61
N GLN A 100 1.28 22.24 -1.77
CA GLN A 100 0.19 21.33 -2.09
C GLN A 100 0.76 20.06 -2.75
N VAL A 101 1.30 19.17 -1.93
CA VAL A 101 1.88 17.89 -2.32
C VAL A 101 1.11 16.78 -1.62
N GLU A 102 0.41 15.97 -2.41
CA GLU A 102 -0.36 14.81 -1.92
C GLU A 102 0.31 13.53 -2.37
N PRO A 103 1.01 12.81 -1.47
CA PRO A 103 1.60 11.51 -1.78
C PRO A 103 0.54 10.45 -2.12
N PHE A 104 0.86 9.59 -3.09
CA PHE A 104 0.05 8.43 -3.45
C PHE A 104 0.96 7.18 -3.55
N GLY A 105 1.45 6.71 -2.41
CA GLY A 105 2.48 5.68 -2.31
C GLY A 105 3.84 6.25 -1.94
N LEU A 106 4.89 5.42 -2.09
CA LEU A 106 6.28 5.81 -1.82
C LEU A 106 6.90 6.59 -2.96
N ASP A 107 6.47 6.32 -4.17
CA ASP A 107 7.11 6.68 -5.43
C ASP A 107 6.30 7.66 -6.28
N GLU A 108 5.12 8.06 -5.83
CA GLU A 108 4.28 8.96 -6.61
C GLU A 108 3.57 10.01 -5.75
N ALA A 109 3.29 11.17 -6.36
CA ALA A 109 2.56 12.25 -5.70
C ALA A 109 1.85 13.15 -6.72
N TRP A 110 0.73 13.75 -6.29
CA TRP A 110 0.13 14.89 -6.98
C TRP A 110 0.66 16.21 -6.40
N LEU A 111 0.87 17.18 -7.28
CA LEU A 111 1.28 18.53 -6.96
C LEU A 111 0.29 19.52 -7.59
N ASP A 112 -0.25 20.45 -6.82
CA ASP A 112 -1.00 21.59 -7.38
C ASP A 112 -0.03 22.77 -7.55
N CYS A 113 0.38 23.00 -8.79
CA CYS A 113 1.28 24.07 -9.17
C CYS A 113 0.55 25.29 -9.75
N THR A 114 -0.77 25.41 -9.55
CA THR A 114 -1.58 26.51 -10.12
C THR A 114 -1.06 27.87 -9.71
N ALA A 115 -0.76 28.07 -8.43
CA ALA A 115 -0.21 29.33 -7.90
C ALA A 115 1.27 29.50 -8.24
N SER A 116 2.02 28.43 -8.35
CA SER A 116 3.47 28.41 -8.57
C SER A 116 3.90 28.83 -9.96
N GLN A 117 2.96 28.87 -10.92
CA GLN A 117 3.25 29.29 -12.31
C GLN A 117 3.79 30.70 -12.42
N SER A 118 3.50 31.60 -11.49
CA SER A 118 4.03 32.95 -11.48
C SER A 118 5.53 33.02 -11.18
N LEU A 119 6.05 32.00 -10.48
CA LEU A 119 7.46 31.89 -10.07
C LEU A 119 8.25 31.00 -11.04
N PHE A 120 7.69 29.85 -11.40
CA PHE A 120 8.41 28.81 -12.12
C PHE A 120 7.98 28.61 -13.58
N GLY A 121 6.95 29.36 -14.05
CA GLY A 121 6.45 29.27 -15.41
C GLY A 121 5.35 28.24 -15.63
N THR A 122 5.24 27.68 -16.83
CA THR A 122 4.17 26.74 -17.19
C THR A 122 4.30 25.40 -16.46
N GLY A 123 3.18 24.67 -16.33
CA GLY A 123 3.20 23.33 -15.72
C GLY A 123 4.16 22.35 -16.41
N GLU A 124 4.33 22.46 -17.74
CA GLU A 124 5.31 21.64 -18.46
C GLU A 124 6.75 22.02 -18.07
N ARG A 125 7.05 23.30 -17.91
CA ARG A 125 8.36 23.75 -17.46
C ARG A 125 8.66 23.28 -16.05
N ILE A 126 7.71 23.42 -15.13
CA ILE A 126 7.82 22.90 -13.75
C ILE A 126 8.08 21.39 -13.76
N ALA A 127 7.32 20.63 -14.56
CA ALA A 127 7.50 19.19 -14.69
C ALA A 127 8.91 18.82 -15.17
N ARG A 128 9.47 19.58 -16.11
CA ARG A 128 10.83 19.36 -16.62
C ARG A 128 11.88 19.66 -15.56
N GLU A 129 11.79 20.79 -14.89
CA GLU A 129 12.70 21.18 -13.81
C GLU A 129 12.67 20.13 -12.66
N ILE A 130 11.49 19.64 -12.26
CA ILE A 130 11.37 18.56 -11.27
C ILE A 130 12.06 17.28 -11.76
N SER A 131 11.80 16.86 -13.01
CA SER A 131 12.40 15.65 -13.58
C SER A 131 13.92 15.74 -13.64
N ASP A 132 14.45 16.88 -14.07
CA ASP A 132 15.90 17.11 -14.17
C ASP A 132 16.53 17.15 -12.77
N THR A 133 15.91 17.82 -11.80
CA THR A 133 16.39 17.87 -10.41
C THR A 133 16.45 16.47 -9.77
N ILE A 134 15.44 15.62 -10.01
CA ILE A 134 15.42 14.24 -9.51
C ILE A 134 16.56 13.41 -10.12
N LYS A 135 16.86 13.60 -11.41
CA LYS A 135 17.99 12.93 -12.06
C LYS A 135 19.32 13.38 -11.49
N ASP A 136 19.50 14.70 -11.35
CA ASP A 136 20.76 15.30 -10.92
C ASP A 136 21.07 15.02 -9.45
N GLU A 137 20.05 15.12 -8.57
CA GLU A 137 20.25 14.98 -7.13
C GLU A 137 20.13 13.53 -6.65
N LEU A 138 19.28 12.70 -7.28
CA LEU A 138 18.99 11.34 -6.79
C LEU A 138 19.46 10.23 -7.72
N GLY A 139 19.85 10.54 -8.96
CA GLY A 139 20.29 9.54 -9.94
C GLY A 139 19.17 8.59 -10.41
N ILE A 140 17.90 8.92 -10.19
CA ILE A 140 16.74 8.16 -10.64
C ILE A 140 15.91 8.98 -11.63
N THR A 141 14.98 8.35 -12.34
CA THR A 141 14.12 9.03 -13.30
C THR A 141 12.66 8.99 -12.87
N CYS A 142 11.87 9.96 -13.33
CA CYS A 142 10.43 9.97 -13.13
C CYS A 142 9.68 10.23 -14.43
N SER A 143 8.40 9.84 -14.48
CA SER A 143 7.47 10.24 -15.53
C SER A 143 6.46 11.21 -14.93
N VAL A 144 6.18 12.31 -15.63
CA VAL A 144 5.32 13.37 -15.12
C VAL A 144 4.14 13.61 -16.07
N GLY A 145 2.95 13.52 -15.51
CA GLY A 145 1.72 13.95 -16.19
C GLY A 145 1.31 15.35 -15.73
N VAL A 146 0.97 16.22 -16.68
CA VAL A 146 0.51 17.59 -16.41
C VAL A 146 -0.90 17.73 -16.95
N SER A 147 -1.86 18.14 -16.09
CA SER A 147 -3.25 18.32 -16.51
C SER A 147 -3.99 19.28 -15.57
N TRP A 148 -5.31 19.44 -15.75
CA TRP A 148 -6.15 20.30 -14.89
C TRP A 148 -6.80 19.58 -13.70
N ASN A 149 -6.62 18.27 -13.58
CA ASN A 149 -7.10 17.49 -12.45
C ASN A 149 -6.21 16.28 -12.15
N LYS A 150 -6.42 15.66 -10.98
CA LYS A 150 -5.60 14.57 -10.45
C LYS A 150 -5.66 13.32 -11.34
N THR A 151 -6.85 12.93 -11.77
CA THR A 151 -7.06 11.70 -12.56
C THR A 151 -6.34 11.75 -13.89
N LEU A 152 -6.42 12.87 -14.61
CA LEU A 152 -5.77 13.02 -15.90
C LEU A 152 -4.26 13.24 -15.78
N ALA A 153 -3.81 13.93 -14.71
CA ALA A 153 -2.39 14.04 -14.43
C ALA A 153 -1.76 12.64 -14.20
N LYS A 154 -2.42 11.77 -13.41
CA LYS A 154 -1.94 10.40 -13.22
C LYS A 154 -1.95 9.61 -14.53
N LEU A 155 -3.00 9.68 -15.30
CA LEU A 155 -3.06 9.01 -16.60
C LEU A 155 -1.92 9.49 -17.53
N GLY A 156 -1.59 10.79 -17.47
CA GLY A 156 -0.47 11.38 -18.22
C GLY A 156 0.88 10.80 -17.81
N SER A 157 1.15 10.60 -16.51
CA SER A 157 2.41 10.02 -16.04
C SER A 157 2.58 8.55 -16.46
N ASP A 158 1.47 7.82 -16.64
CA ASP A 158 1.49 6.42 -17.08
C ASP A 158 1.55 6.27 -18.62
N TYR A 159 1.16 7.31 -19.38
CA TYR A 159 0.98 7.25 -20.84
C TYR A 159 2.27 6.96 -21.62
N LYS A 160 3.38 7.58 -21.20
CA LYS A 160 4.70 7.39 -21.86
C LYS A 160 5.77 7.15 -20.79
N LYS A 161 5.97 5.91 -20.39
CA LYS A 161 7.05 5.50 -19.47
C LYS A 161 8.18 4.82 -20.26
N PRO A 162 9.44 4.97 -19.87
CA PRO A 162 9.97 5.77 -18.77
C PRO A 162 10.35 7.22 -19.18
N ASP A 163 10.64 8.02 -18.14
CA ASP A 163 11.35 9.30 -18.25
C ASP A 163 10.70 10.26 -19.26
N ALA A 164 9.40 10.48 -19.12
CA ALA A 164 8.65 11.27 -20.07
C ALA A 164 7.73 12.28 -19.37
N ILE A 165 7.49 13.39 -20.04
CA ILE A 165 6.52 14.40 -19.63
C ILE A 165 5.35 14.35 -20.61
N THR A 166 4.14 14.17 -20.09
CA THR A 166 2.92 14.16 -20.90
C THR A 166 1.97 15.25 -20.46
N VAL A 167 1.64 16.16 -21.37
CA VAL A 167 0.68 17.25 -21.12
C VAL A 167 -0.68 16.86 -21.72
N ILE A 168 -1.69 16.69 -20.87
CA ILE A 168 -3.08 16.49 -21.26
C ILE A 168 -3.85 17.80 -20.97
N ASN A 169 -4.21 18.52 -22.02
CA ASN A 169 -4.98 19.75 -21.95
C ASN A 169 -6.36 19.58 -22.62
N ARG A 170 -7.24 20.61 -22.55
CA ARG A 170 -8.58 20.56 -23.10
C ARG A 170 -8.64 20.26 -24.61
N GLN A 171 -7.60 20.68 -25.33
CA GLN A 171 -7.54 20.55 -26.79
C GLN A 171 -7.16 19.14 -27.25
N ASN A 172 -6.31 18.43 -26.47
CA ASN A 172 -5.81 17.11 -26.84
C ASN A 172 -6.45 15.96 -26.01
N PHE A 173 -7.28 16.29 -25.02
CA PHE A 173 -7.87 15.34 -24.07
C PHE A 173 -8.55 14.17 -24.77
N GLU A 174 -9.53 14.41 -25.63
CA GLU A 174 -10.27 13.34 -26.29
C GLU A 174 -9.36 12.48 -27.19
N LYS A 175 -8.44 13.13 -27.88
CA LYS A 175 -7.50 12.45 -28.80
C LYS A 175 -6.55 11.51 -28.04
N ILE A 176 -6.08 11.90 -26.85
CA ILE A 176 -5.12 11.10 -26.05
C ILE A 176 -5.87 10.09 -25.19
N VAL A 177 -6.93 10.52 -24.49
CA VAL A 177 -7.52 9.74 -23.40
C VAL A 177 -8.59 8.76 -23.89
N PHE A 178 -9.46 9.17 -24.84
CA PHE A 178 -10.58 8.34 -25.26
C PHE A 178 -10.19 7.00 -25.90
N PRO A 179 -9.07 6.88 -26.66
CA PRO A 179 -8.64 5.59 -27.22
C PRO A 179 -8.06 4.61 -26.18
N LEU A 180 -7.66 5.10 -24.99
CA LEU A 180 -7.03 4.26 -23.98
C LEU A 180 -8.01 3.23 -23.42
N PRO A 181 -7.52 2.03 -23.02
CA PRO A 181 -8.31 1.03 -22.32
C PRO A 181 -8.98 1.60 -21.07
N ALA A 182 -10.21 1.19 -20.80
CA ALA A 182 -10.91 1.60 -19.58
C ALA A 182 -10.17 1.18 -18.31
N SER A 183 -9.38 0.10 -18.38
CA SER A 183 -8.50 -0.40 -17.29
C SER A 183 -7.39 0.57 -16.88
N ASP A 184 -7.03 1.52 -17.74
CA ASP A 184 -5.96 2.48 -17.45
C ASP A 184 -6.45 3.65 -16.59
N LEU A 185 -7.77 3.77 -16.45
CA LEU A 185 -8.37 4.81 -15.60
C LEU A 185 -8.21 4.45 -14.12
N LEU A 186 -7.86 5.45 -13.32
CA LEU A 186 -7.73 5.31 -11.88
C LEU A 186 -8.98 4.64 -11.27
N TYR A 187 -8.76 3.69 -10.35
CA TYR A 187 -9.77 2.84 -9.70
C TYR A 187 -10.44 1.78 -10.58
N VAL A 188 -10.00 1.58 -11.81
CA VAL A 188 -10.45 0.46 -12.64
C VAL A 188 -9.49 -0.74 -12.48
N GLY A 189 -9.66 -1.50 -11.40
CA GLY A 189 -8.95 -2.77 -11.21
C GLY A 189 -9.52 -3.91 -12.05
N LYS A 190 -8.87 -5.08 -12.06
CA LYS A 190 -9.23 -6.26 -12.86
C LYS A 190 -10.71 -6.64 -12.79
N LYS A 191 -11.33 -6.62 -11.59
CA LYS A 191 -12.76 -6.95 -11.42
C LYS A 191 -13.68 -5.92 -12.06
N THR A 192 -13.35 -4.63 -11.98
CA THR A 192 -14.11 -3.55 -12.59
C THR A 192 -13.95 -3.58 -14.10
N ALA A 193 -12.74 -3.77 -14.61
CA ALA A 193 -12.45 -3.92 -16.03
C ALA A 193 -13.26 -5.08 -16.63
N SER A 194 -13.25 -6.26 -16.02
CA SER A 194 -14.03 -7.42 -16.48
C SER A 194 -15.56 -7.14 -16.51
N LYS A 195 -16.09 -6.37 -15.54
CA LYS A 195 -17.50 -5.96 -15.57
C LYS A 195 -17.79 -4.98 -16.73
N LEU A 196 -16.90 -4.00 -16.95
CA LEU A 196 -17.03 -3.06 -18.06
C LEU A 196 -16.96 -3.77 -19.41
N ASP A 197 -16.05 -4.73 -19.56
CA ASP A 197 -15.93 -5.58 -20.76
C ASP A 197 -17.23 -6.35 -21.04
N GLY A 198 -17.89 -6.88 -20.00
CA GLY A 198 -19.17 -7.53 -20.10
C GLY A 198 -20.32 -6.61 -20.59
N TYR A 199 -20.11 -5.30 -20.53
CA TYR A 199 -21.02 -4.28 -21.08
C TYR A 199 -20.51 -3.66 -22.40
N ALA A 200 -19.49 -4.23 -23.03
CA ALA A 200 -18.81 -3.71 -24.22
C ALA A 200 -18.21 -2.31 -24.04
N ILE A 201 -17.80 -1.96 -22.81
CA ILE A 201 -17.13 -0.70 -22.49
C ILE A 201 -15.63 -0.98 -22.33
N HIS A 202 -14.89 -0.97 -23.45
CA HIS A 202 -13.48 -1.32 -23.49
C HIS A 202 -12.53 -0.13 -23.35
N THR A 203 -13.00 1.07 -23.71
CA THR A 203 -12.17 2.29 -23.72
C THR A 203 -12.70 3.36 -22.78
N ILE A 204 -11.82 4.29 -22.39
CA ILE A 204 -12.21 5.46 -21.59
C ILE A 204 -13.26 6.30 -22.35
N GLY A 205 -13.13 6.44 -23.68
CA GLY A 205 -14.11 7.13 -24.50
C GLY A 205 -15.48 6.45 -24.54
N ALA A 206 -15.53 5.12 -24.56
CA ALA A 206 -16.79 4.38 -24.44
C ALA A 206 -17.43 4.58 -23.06
N LEU A 207 -16.61 4.57 -22.00
CA LEU A 207 -17.06 4.86 -20.64
C LEU A 207 -17.61 6.29 -20.51
N ALA A 208 -16.91 7.28 -21.07
CA ALA A 208 -17.33 8.69 -21.06
C ALA A 208 -18.67 8.91 -21.76
N LYS A 209 -18.94 8.20 -22.85
CA LYS A 209 -20.18 8.26 -23.64
C LYS A 209 -21.32 7.42 -23.07
N SER A 210 -21.07 6.58 -22.08
CA SER A 210 -22.08 5.77 -21.43
C SER A 210 -23.06 6.64 -20.62
N ARG A 211 -24.28 6.15 -20.41
CA ARG A 211 -25.27 6.84 -19.57
C ARG A 211 -24.87 6.71 -18.10
N PRO A 212 -24.74 7.83 -17.36
CA PRO A 212 -24.33 7.79 -15.95
C PRO A 212 -25.28 6.95 -15.08
N GLU A 213 -26.60 6.96 -15.37
CA GLU A 213 -27.59 6.18 -14.63
C GLU A 213 -27.39 4.67 -14.81
N PHE A 214 -27.01 4.24 -16.02
CA PHE A 214 -26.65 2.85 -16.31
C PHE A 214 -25.43 2.42 -15.52
N LEU A 215 -24.38 3.23 -15.51
CA LEU A 215 -23.14 2.94 -14.76
C LEU A 215 -23.41 2.90 -13.25
N GLN A 216 -24.25 3.81 -12.74
CA GLN A 216 -24.65 3.82 -11.34
C GLN A 216 -25.45 2.57 -10.97
N GLN A 217 -26.35 2.12 -11.82
CA GLN A 217 -27.13 0.89 -11.60
C GLN A 217 -26.23 -0.36 -11.56
N LYS A 218 -25.20 -0.43 -12.43
CA LYS A 218 -24.34 -1.63 -12.58
C LYS A 218 -23.14 -1.66 -11.65
N LEU A 219 -22.58 -0.51 -11.30
CA LEU A 219 -21.35 -0.37 -10.54
C LEU A 219 -21.52 0.46 -9.24
N GLY A 220 -22.75 0.93 -8.95
CA GLY A 220 -23.02 1.76 -7.79
C GLY A 220 -22.37 3.15 -7.88
N LYS A 221 -22.01 3.71 -6.73
CA LYS A 221 -21.35 5.04 -6.64
C LYS A 221 -20.06 5.11 -7.46
N VAL A 222 -19.32 4.00 -7.54
CA VAL A 222 -18.06 3.91 -8.30
C VAL A 222 -18.33 4.12 -9.79
N GLY A 223 -19.43 3.61 -10.34
CA GLY A 223 -19.78 3.80 -11.74
C GLY A 223 -19.95 5.28 -12.13
N LEU A 224 -20.59 6.05 -11.26
CA LEU A 224 -20.76 7.51 -11.47
C LEU A 224 -19.42 8.25 -11.33
N LEU A 225 -18.57 7.84 -10.39
CA LEU A 225 -17.23 8.40 -10.22
C LEU A 225 -16.37 8.15 -11.47
N LEU A 226 -16.34 6.94 -11.97
CA LEU A 226 -15.59 6.58 -13.18
C LEU A 226 -16.08 7.33 -14.42
N TRP A 227 -17.41 7.54 -14.55
CA TRP A 227 -17.96 8.37 -15.62
C TRP A 227 -17.45 9.81 -15.54
N ARG A 228 -17.43 10.40 -14.33
CA ARG A 228 -16.88 11.75 -14.12
C ARG A 228 -15.40 11.81 -14.49
N PHE A 229 -14.62 10.82 -14.08
CA PHE A 229 -13.19 10.73 -14.39
C PHE A 229 -12.94 10.62 -15.89
N ALA A 230 -13.68 9.75 -16.58
CA ALA A 230 -13.60 9.57 -18.03
C ALA A 230 -13.97 10.86 -18.82
N ASN A 231 -14.79 11.73 -18.25
CA ASN A 231 -15.15 13.03 -18.82
C ASN A 231 -14.25 14.20 -18.33
N GLY A 232 -13.19 13.91 -17.57
CA GLY A 232 -12.29 14.95 -17.03
C GLY A 232 -12.94 15.87 -16.01
N LEU A 233 -13.98 15.44 -15.33
CA LEU A 233 -14.80 16.21 -14.38
C LEU A 233 -14.37 15.98 -12.91
N ASP A 234 -13.15 15.52 -12.68
CA ASP A 234 -12.59 15.41 -11.35
C ASP A 234 -12.20 16.79 -10.81
N ASN A 235 -12.79 17.17 -9.68
CA ASN A 235 -12.54 18.46 -9.02
C ASN A 235 -11.84 18.30 -7.66
N ALA A 236 -11.40 17.07 -7.31
CA ALA A 236 -10.75 16.81 -6.04
C ALA A 236 -9.54 17.76 -5.86
N PRO A 237 -9.40 18.41 -4.70
CA PRO A 237 -8.22 19.22 -4.41
C PRO A 237 -7.01 18.32 -4.19
N VAL A 238 -5.82 18.88 -4.41
CA VAL A 238 -4.58 18.28 -3.92
C VAL A 238 -4.40 18.71 -2.47
N ALA A 239 -4.22 17.75 -1.57
CA ALA A 239 -4.06 18.01 -0.15
C ALA A 239 -2.71 18.72 0.11
N LYS A 240 -2.66 19.54 1.16
CA LYS A 240 -1.39 20.09 1.65
C LYS A 240 -0.58 19.00 2.36
N TYR A 241 0.71 19.01 2.16
CA TYR A 241 1.61 18.02 2.74
C TYR A 241 1.53 17.95 4.27
N GLU A 242 1.44 19.08 4.95
CA GLU A 242 1.33 19.18 6.41
C GLU A 242 0.00 18.64 6.97
N GLN A 243 -1.05 18.62 6.15
CA GLN A 243 -2.39 18.19 6.58
C GLN A 243 -2.66 16.70 6.34
N ARG A 244 -1.73 15.95 5.80
CA ARG A 244 -1.90 14.54 5.40
C ARG A 244 -2.35 13.63 6.52
N GLU A 245 -1.81 13.80 7.74
CA GLU A 245 -2.13 12.97 8.90
C GLU A 245 -3.55 13.22 9.41
N VAL A 246 -4.01 14.46 9.31
CA VAL A 246 -5.37 14.85 9.72
C VAL A 246 -6.42 14.38 8.71
N LEU A 247 -6.07 14.41 7.41
CA LEU A 247 -7.01 14.06 6.32
C LEU A 247 -7.13 12.57 6.08
N ALA A 248 -6.16 11.78 6.56
CA ALA A 248 -6.12 10.34 6.35
C ALA A 248 -5.76 9.59 7.66
N PRO A 249 -6.67 9.56 8.66
CA PRO A 249 -6.41 8.88 9.91
C PRO A 249 -6.21 7.37 9.70
N ILE A 250 -5.37 6.76 10.54
CA ILE A 250 -5.15 5.31 10.55
C ILE A 250 -6.49 4.63 10.87
N LYS A 251 -6.99 3.79 9.96
CA LYS A 251 -8.28 3.09 10.11
C LYS A 251 -8.14 1.70 10.69
N SER A 252 -6.99 1.07 10.52
CA SER A 252 -6.71 -0.28 11.01
C SER A 252 -5.21 -0.53 11.10
N ILE A 253 -4.81 -1.43 11.99
CA ILE A 253 -3.44 -1.93 12.13
C ILE A 253 -3.47 -3.45 12.00
N GLY A 254 -2.79 -4.00 11.02
CA GLY A 254 -2.80 -5.45 10.79
C GLY A 254 -1.49 -5.95 10.23
N ASN A 255 -1.32 -7.25 10.35
CA ASN A 255 -0.22 -7.97 9.74
C ASN A 255 -0.67 -9.35 9.27
N SER A 256 -0.01 -9.90 8.27
CA SER A 256 -0.30 -11.25 7.73
C SER A 256 0.99 -11.97 7.42
N TRP A 257 0.98 -13.28 7.57
CA TRP A 257 2.15 -14.09 7.29
C TRP A 257 1.80 -15.34 6.47
N THR A 258 2.54 -15.55 5.39
CA THR A 258 2.56 -16.83 4.67
C THR A 258 3.62 -17.70 5.35
N THR A 259 3.19 -18.74 6.00
CA THR A 259 4.03 -19.58 6.85
C THR A 259 5.03 -20.41 6.03
N PRO A 260 6.20 -20.76 6.59
CA PRO A 260 7.22 -21.54 5.87
C PRO A 260 6.76 -22.96 5.52
N ARG A 261 5.82 -23.52 6.27
CA ARG A 261 5.09 -24.74 5.97
C ARG A 261 3.58 -24.52 6.12
N ASP A 262 2.78 -25.39 5.53
CA ASP A 262 1.34 -25.37 5.79
C ASP A 262 1.06 -25.70 7.26
N LEU A 263 0.04 -25.07 7.81
CA LEU A 263 -0.43 -25.31 9.17
C LEU A 263 -1.37 -26.49 9.16
N LEU A 264 -1.17 -27.43 10.07
CA LEU A 264 -1.85 -28.72 10.09
C LEU A 264 -2.76 -28.88 11.32
N THR A 265 -2.54 -28.08 12.35
CA THR A 265 -3.22 -28.22 13.64
C THR A 265 -3.69 -26.86 14.18
N ASP A 266 -4.67 -26.91 15.07
CA ASP A 266 -5.12 -25.73 15.81
C ASP A 266 -3.99 -25.07 16.63
N GLN A 267 -3.02 -25.88 17.08
CA GLN A 267 -1.85 -25.36 17.79
C GLN A 267 -0.94 -24.54 16.87
N ASP A 268 -0.71 -25.03 15.64
CA ASP A 268 0.04 -24.26 14.63
C ASP A 268 -0.62 -22.89 14.38
N VAL A 269 -1.95 -22.91 14.22
CA VAL A 269 -2.74 -21.69 13.99
C VAL A 269 -2.64 -20.75 15.19
N TRP A 270 -2.71 -21.26 16.40
CA TRP A 270 -2.60 -20.47 17.62
C TRP A 270 -1.25 -19.76 17.75
N ILE A 271 -0.15 -20.48 17.45
CA ILE A 271 1.21 -19.91 17.46
C ILE A 271 1.28 -18.72 16.50
N VAL A 272 0.80 -18.88 15.26
CA VAL A 272 0.85 -17.84 14.22
C VAL A 272 -0.05 -16.66 14.58
N ILE A 273 -1.27 -16.90 15.01
CA ILE A 273 -2.19 -15.85 15.45
C ILE A 273 -1.58 -15.04 16.59
N TYR A 274 -0.98 -15.71 17.58
CA TYR A 274 -0.39 -15.05 18.73
C TYR A 274 0.80 -14.17 18.34
N LEU A 275 1.68 -14.69 17.49
CA LEU A 275 2.83 -13.95 16.93
C LEU A 275 2.39 -12.68 16.19
N LEU A 276 1.34 -12.79 15.37
CA LEU A 276 0.80 -11.64 14.65
C LEU A 276 0.10 -10.65 15.60
N ALA A 277 -0.60 -11.14 16.61
CA ALA A 277 -1.25 -10.30 17.63
C ALA A 277 -0.23 -9.50 18.45
N GLU A 278 0.93 -10.09 18.80
CA GLU A 278 2.03 -9.34 19.43
C GLU A 278 2.48 -8.16 18.58
N SER A 279 2.69 -8.37 17.28
CA SER A 279 3.07 -7.30 16.33
C SER A 279 1.99 -6.20 16.23
N VAL A 280 0.72 -6.60 16.14
CA VAL A 280 -0.41 -5.67 16.05
C VAL A 280 -0.56 -4.87 17.34
N ALA A 281 -0.48 -5.51 18.50
CA ALA A 281 -0.61 -4.87 19.82
C ALA A 281 0.53 -3.86 20.07
N ALA A 282 1.79 -4.23 19.77
CA ALA A 282 2.92 -3.32 19.90
C ALA A 282 2.74 -2.07 19.03
N ARG A 283 2.23 -2.23 17.80
CA ARG A 283 1.97 -1.10 16.89
C ARG A 283 0.76 -0.26 17.30
N LEU A 284 -0.26 -0.85 17.95
CA LEU A 284 -1.35 -0.08 18.56
C LEU A 284 -0.79 0.84 19.65
N ARG A 285 0.05 0.33 20.56
CA ARG A 285 0.68 1.11 21.63
C ARG A 285 1.60 2.22 21.08
N GLU A 286 2.42 1.91 20.09
CA GLU A 286 3.30 2.90 19.43
C GLU A 286 2.55 4.05 18.78
N ASN A 287 1.34 3.81 18.30
CA ASN A 287 0.53 4.82 17.62
C ASN A 287 -0.60 5.36 18.51
N HIS A 288 -0.60 5.05 19.80
CA HIS A 288 -1.58 5.53 20.77
C HIS A 288 -3.04 5.20 20.39
N PHE A 289 -3.28 3.94 19.97
CA PHE A 289 -4.61 3.43 19.62
C PHE A 289 -5.01 2.22 20.47
N ARG A 290 -6.33 2.10 20.68
CA ARG A 290 -7.03 0.88 21.08
C ARG A 290 -7.96 0.44 19.96
N CYS A 291 -8.20 -0.86 19.81
CA CYS A 291 -9.14 -1.39 18.82
C CYS A 291 -10.42 -1.87 19.49
N ARG A 292 -11.57 -1.65 18.83
CA ARG A 292 -12.88 -2.18 19.23
C ARG A 292 -13.27 -3.41 18.42
N GLY A 293 -12.50 -3.79 17.43
CA GLY A 293 -12.74 -4.96 16.63
C GLY A 293 -11.45 -5.66 16.19
N VAL A 294 -11.58 -6.96 15.95
CA VAL A 294 -10.52 -7.81 15.42
C VAL A 294 -11.01 -8.53 14.18
N GLU A 295 -10.18 -8.52 13.14
CA GLU A 295 -10.38 -9.25 11.91
C GLU A 295 -9.32 -10.33 11.77
N VAL A 296 -9.72 -11.50 11.29
CA VAL A 296 -8.82 -12.57 10.86
C VAL A 296 -9.00 -12.81 9.38
N SER A 297 -7.89 -12.88 8.64
CA SER A 297 -7.85 -13.34 7.25
C SER A 297 -7.18 -14.71 7.19
N LEU A 298 -7.79 -15.63 6.46
CA LEU A 298 -7.33 -17.00 6.33
C LEU A 298 -7.19 -17.34 4.86
N ARG A 299 -6.08 -17.99 4.50
CA ARG A 299 -5.85 -18.49 3.15
C ARG A 299 -5.33 -19.91 3.21
N ASP A 300 -6.00 -20.81 2.50
CA ASP A 300 -5.63 -22.23 2.45
C ASP A 300 -4.59 -22.55 1.36
N SER A 301 -4.21 -23.82 1.28
CA SER A 301 -3.26 -24.35 0.31
C SER A 301 -3.78 -24.32 -1.14
N SER A 302 -5.11 -24.30 -1.34
CA SER A 302 -5.74 -24.10 -2.65
C SER A 302 -5.77 -22.64 -3.11
N LEU A 303 -5.30 -21.72 -2.26
CA LEU A 303 -5.30 -20.27 -2.42
C LEU A 303 -6.69 -19.63 -2.26
N PHE A 304 -7.70 -20.36 -1.81
CA PHE A 304 -8.96 -19.77 -1.40
C PHE A 304 -8.75 -18.95 -0.12
N SER A 305 -9.33 -17.77 -0.04
CA SER A 305 -9.17 -16.87 1.10
C SER A 305 -10.49 -16.21 1.48
N PHE A 306 -10.65 -15.98 2.77
CA PHE A 306 -11.77 -15.20 3.31
C PHE A 306 -11.35 -14.43 4.55
N GLU A 307 -12.15 -13.43 4.90
CA GLU A 307 -11.95 -12.56 6.08
C GLU A 307 -13.19 -12.60 6.96
N ARG A 308 -12.99 -12.53 8.27
CA ARG A 308 -14.06 -12.44 9.27
C ARG A 308 -13.63 -11.49 10.38
N GLN A 309 -14.57 -10.68 10.86
CA GLN A 309 -14.33 -9.73 11.95
C GLN A 309 -15.36 -9.89 13.06
N THR A 310 -14.97 -9.45 14.25
CA THR A 310 -15.85 -9.39 15.45
C THR A 310 -15.59 -8.09 16.20
N HIS A 311 -16.63 -7.60 16.87
CA HIS A 311 -16.47 -6.53 17.86
C HIS A 311 -16.04 -7.11 19.20
N LEU A 312 -15.23 -6.37 19.93
CA LEU A 312 -14.82 -6.65 21.29
C LEU A 312 -15.77 -5.98 22.27
N SER A 313 -15.93 -6.58 23.44
CA SER A 313 -16.76 -5.99 24.51
C SER A 313 -16.17 -4.70 25.07
N GLN A 314 -14.85 -4.58 25.06
CA GLN A 314 -14.09 -3.42 25.50
C GLN A 314 -12.99 -3.08 24.48
N PRO A 315 -12.65 -1.79 24.32
CA PRO A 315 -11.48 -1.40 23.51
C PRO A 315 -10.18 -1.90 24.15
N THR A 316 -9.31 -2.49 23.35
CA THR A 316 -8.07 -3.08 23.85
C THR A 316 -6.85 -2.77 22.98
N MET A 317 -5.67 -2.83 23.55
CA MET A 317 -4.38 -2.93 22.89
C MET A 317 -3.58 -4.16 23.36
N GLN A 318 -4.23 -5.07 24.10
CA GLN A 318 -3.60 -6.26 24.67
C GLN A 318 -3.50 -7.38 23.64
N GLU A 319 -2.31 -7.95 23.50
CA GLU A 319 -2.03 -9.04 22.56
C GLU A 319 -2.88 -10.30 22.79
N LYS A 320 -3.12 -10.66 24.07
CA LYS A 320 -3.88 -11.84 24.43
C LYS A 320 -5.35 -11.74 24.02
N GLU A 321 -5.96 -10.57 24.20
CA GLU A 321 -7.36 -10.34 23.83
C GLU A 321 -7.53 -10.36 22.31
N ILE A 322 -6.62 -9.71 21.58
CA ILE A 322 -6.59 -9.73 20.11
C ILE A 322 -6.40 -11.16 19.60
N ALA A 323 -5.44 -11.89 20.14
CA ALA A 323 -5.17 -13.28 19.74
C ALA A 323 -6.38 -14.19 20.02
N THR A 324 -7.00 -14.06 21.20
CA THR A 324 -8.16 -14.87 21.59
C THR A 324 -9.36 -14.61 20.68
N ALA A 325 -9.64 -13.34 20.36
CA ALA A 325 -10.72 -12.97 19.45
C ALA A 325 -10.47 -13.52 18.03
N ALA A 326 -9.24 -13.37 17.51
CA ALA A 326 -8.86 -13.90 16.20
C ALA A 326 -8.96 -15.45 16.15
N PHE A 327 -8.51 -16.12 17.19
CA PHE A 327 -8.58 -17.59 17.27
C PHE A 327 -10.03 -18.08 17.38
N THR A 328 -10.88 -17.37 18.12
CA THR A 328 -12.32 -17.68 18.21
C THR A 328 -12.99 -17.57 16.84
N LEU A 329 -12.66 -16.52 16.06
CA LEU A 329 -13.15 -16.38 14.69
C LEU A 329 -12.67 -17.53 13.79
N TYR A 330 -11.39 -17.88 13.89
CA TYR A 330 -10.84 -19.02 13.17
C TYR A 330 -11.63 -20.31 13.51
N LYS A 331 -11.76 -20.65 14.78
CA LYS A 331 -12.48 -21.87 15.22
C LYS A 331 -13.93 -21.90 14.75
N LYS A 332 -14.61 -20.76 14.70
CA LYS A 332 -16.00 -20.64 14.28
C LYS A 332 -16.20 -20.82 12.78
N HIS A 333 -15.23 -20.41 11.96
CA HIS A 333 -15.45 -20.25 10.52
C HIS A 333 -14.55 -21.11 9.63
N TYR A 334 -13.49 -21.72 10.17
CA TYR A 334 -12.61 -22.60 9.42
C TYR A 334 -12.85 -24.05 9.76
N HIS A 335 -13.09 -24.83 8.72
CA HIS A 335 -13.28 -26.29 8.83
C HIS A 335 -12.18 -26.94 8.00
N TRP A 336 -11.29 -27.69 8.61
CA TRP A 336 -10.09 -28.31 8.02
C TRP A 336 -10.35 -29.16 6.76
N ASN A 337 -10.90 -28.55 5.69
CA ASN A 337 -11.02 -29.18 4.39
C ASN A 337 -9.69 -29.15 3.62
N GLU A 338 -8.88 -28.13 3.85
CA GLU A 338 -7.56 -27.92 3.30
C GLU A 338 -6.61 -27.44 4.40
N HIS A 339 -5.30 -27.51 4.18
CA HIS A 339 -4.32 -26.95 5.10
C HIS A 339 -4.25 -25.42 4.98
N LEU A 340 -3.99 -24.72 6.09
CA LEU A 340 -3.81 -23.26 6.05
C LEU A 340 -2.38 -22.91 5.59
N ARG A 341 -2.30 -21.98 4.65
CA ARG A 341 -1.06 -21.45 4.08
C ARG A 341 -0.65 -20.11 4.67
N SER A 342 -1.61 -19.26 4.98
CA SER A 342 -1.38 -17.89 5.42
C SER A 342 -2.48 -17.44 6.38
N ILE A 343 -2.08 -16.67 7.38
CA ILE A 343 -2.99 -16.05 8.36
C ILE A 343 -2.66 -14.57 8.42
N GLY A 344 -3.70 -13.73 8.58
CA GLY A 344 -3.58 -12.32 8.94
C GLY A 344 -4.42 -11.99 10.15
N VAL A 345 -3.92 -11.08 10.99
CA VAL A 345 -4.63 -10.50 12.13
C VAL A 345 -4.63 -8.99 11.98
N ARG A 346 -5.79 -8.38 12.14
CA ARG A 346 -5.97 -6.93 12.00
C ARG A 346 -6.85 -6.37 13.12
N ALA A 347 -6.35 -5.33 13.75
CA ALA A 347 -7.11 -4.46 14.65
C ALA A 347 -7.89 -3.45 13.81
N VAL A 348 -9.19 -3.40 13.99
CA VAL A 348 -10.12 -2.51 13.27
C VAL A 348 -10.91 -1.68 14.27
N ASP A 349 -11.62 -0.65 13.77
CA ASP A 349 -12.41 0.26 14.61
C ASP A 349 -11.52 0.87 15.70
N LEU A 350 -10.49 1.59 15.25
CA LEU A 350 -9.48 2.20 16.11
C LEU A 350 -10.01 3.46 16.77
N GLN A 351 -9.67 3.63 18.05
CA GLN A 351 -9.88 4.87 18.80
C GLN A 351 -8.59 5.28 19.50
N PRO A 352 -8.33 6.59 19.74
CA PRO A 352 -7.21 7.04 20.55
C PRO A 352 -7.23 6.41 21.95
N ASP A 353 -6.06 6.07 22.48
CA ASP A 353 -5.93 5.50 23.85
C ASP A 353 -6.34 6.47 24.96
N THR A 354 -6.37 7.77 24.63
CA THR A 354 -6.84 8.86 25.51
C THR A 354 -8.36 8.98 25.61
N GLU A 355 -9.12 8.32 24.71
CA GLU A 355 -10.58 8.34 24.79
C GLU A 355 -11.06 7.56 26.00
N PRO A 356 -12.03 8.13 26.78
CA PRO A 356 -12.58 7.43 27.94
C PRO A 356 -13.32 6.16 27.49
N CYS A 357 -13.04 5.04 28.17
CA CYS A 357 -13.71 3.77 27.96
C CYS A 357 -14.76 3.52 29.01
N GLN A 358 -15.94 3.06 28.61
CA GLN A 358 -16.95 2.62 29.55
C GLN A 358 -16.50 1.28 30.14
N ILE A 359 -16.30 1.23 31.47
CA ILE A 359 -15.89 0.02 32.19
C ILE A 359 -17.13 -0.85 32.40
N SER A 360 -17.03 -2.15 32.12
CA SER A 360 -18.06 -3.13 32.50
C SER A 360 -17.79 -3.68 33.90
N PHE A 361 -18.82 -4.17 34.59
CA PHE A 361 -18.69 -4.77 35.94
C PHE A 361 -17.83 -6.02 35.98
N ASP A 362 -17.68 -6.70 34.85
CA ASP A 362 -16.87 -7.91 34.70
C ASP A 362 -15.39 -7.63 34.37
N TYR A 363 -15.02 -6.33 34.30
CA TYR A 363 -13.73 -5.90 33.83
C TYR A 363 -12.96 -5.13 34.92
N SER A 364 -11.87 -5.70 35.39
CA SER A 364 -11.01 -5.03 36.37
C SER A 364 -10.07 -4.06 35.62
N ALA A 365 -10.32 -2.76 35.79
CA ALA A 365 -9.47 -1.70 35.23
C ALA A 365 -8.02 -1.78 35.76
N GLU A 366 -7.83 -2.13 37.04
CA GLU A 366 -6.51 -2.30 37.65
C GLU A 366 -5.71 -3.40 36.96
N LYS A 367 -6.34 -4.55 36.71
CA LYS A 367 -5.68 -5.68 36.04
C LYS A 367 -5.36 -5.34 34.58
N GLN A 368 -6.17 -4.54 33.92
CA GLN A 368 -5.88 -4.06 32.57
C GLN A 368 -4.64 -3.17 32.57
N GLU A 369 -4.59 -2.21 33.46
CA GLU A 369 -3.47 -1.28 33.58
C GLU A 369 -2.16 -2.03 33.91
N GLU A 370 -2.18 -3.01 34.82
CA GLU A 370 -1.04 -3.88 35.10
C GLU A 370 -0.58 -4.62 33.85
N MET A 371 -1.49 -5.17 33.04
CA MET A 371 -1.12 -5.88 31.82
C MET A 371 -0.59 -4.94 30.74
N GLU A 372 -1.16 -3.76 30.59
CA GLU A 372 -0.64 -2.75 29.66
C GLU A 372 0.77 -2.30 30.05
N HIS A 373 1.04 -2.10 31.34
CA HIS A 373 2.39 -1.80 31.84
C HIS A 373 3.38 -2.95 31.60
N LEU A 374 2.96 -4.19 31.81
CA LEU A 374 3.79 -5.36 31.53
C LEU A 374 4.14 -5.45 30.04
N GLU A 375 3.15 -5.31 29.15
CA GLU A 375 3.36 -5.37 27.71
C GLU A 375 4.27 -4.21 27.22
N ALA A 376 4.09 -3.01 27.76
CA ALA A 376 4.96 -1.88 27.46
C ALA A 376 6.42 -2.13 27.93
N ALA A 377 6.60 -2.75 29.10
CA ALA A 377 7.93 -3.15 29.58
C ALA A 377 8.58 -4.20 28.66
N ILE A 378 7.81 -5.19 28.19
CA ILE A 378 8.27 -6.20 27.22
C ILE A 378 8.68 -5.52 25.90
N ASP A 379 7.88 -4.58 25.40
CA ASP A 379 8.23 -3.80 24.20
C ASP A 379 9.53 -3.02 24.39
N GLY A 380 9.73 -2.41 25.57
CA GLY A 380 10.97 -1.71 25.92
C GLY A 380 12.21 -2.63 25.90
N VAL A 381 12.08 -3.84 26.43
CA VAL A 381 13.14 -4.85 26.37
C VAL A 381 13.41 -5.30 24.93
N ARG A 382 12.36 -5.60 24.16
CA ARG A 382 12.47 -6.03 22.75
C ARG A 382 13.07 -4.93 21.86
N ASN A 383 12.73 -3.68 22.07
CA ASN A 383 13.29 -2.55 21.31
C ASN A 383 14.79 -2.36 21.60
N ARG A 384 15.26 -2.68 22.81
CA ARG A 384 16.66 -2.54 23.20
C ARG A 384 17.52 -3.75 22.83
N PHE A 385 17.00 -4.96 22.98
CA PHE A 385 17.75 -6.21 22.87
C PHE A 385 17.32 -7.12 21.73
N GLY A 386 16.35 -6.68 20.92
CA GLY A 386 15.76 -7.44 19.82
C GLY A 386 14.54 -8.26 20.23
N TYR A 387 13.69 -8.58 19.25
CA TYR A 387 12.41 -9.28 19.44
C TYR A 387 12.54 -10.61 20.22
N TYR A 388 13.60 -11.37 19.96
CA TYR A 388 13.82 -12.70 20.55
C TYR A 388 14.34 -12.65 21.99
N SER A 389 14.60 -11.48 22.57
CA SER A 389 15.09 -11.34 23.94
C SER A 389 14.05 -11.77 24.99
N VAL A 390 12.77 -11.60 24.70
CA VAL A 390 11.64 -12.05 25.54
C VAL A 390 10.60 -12.68 24.63
N GLN A 391 10.32 -13.96 24.84
CA GLN A 391 9.32 -14.71 24.09
C GLN A 391 8.39 -15.48 25.05
N ARG A 392 7.15 -15.71 24.60
CA ARG A 392 6.22 -16.55 25.31
C ARG A 392 6.58 -18.03 25.16
N ALA A 393 6.33 -18.84 26.19
CA ALA A 393 6.67 -20.26 26.21
C ALA A 393 6.11 -21.05 25.02
N ILE A 394 4.94 -20.69 24.52
CA ILE A 394 4.31 -21.34 23.36
C ILE A 394 5.16 -21.22 22.09
N MET A 395 5.96 -20.15 21.93
CA MET A 395 6.82 -19.97 20.78
C MET A 395 7.95 -21.02 20.72
N TYR A 396 8.27 -21.66 21.83
CA TYR A 396 9.27 -22.73 21.88
C TYR A 396 8.74 -24.10 21.48
N THR A 397 7.43 -24.25 21.29
CA THR A 397 6.80 -25.54 20.88
C THR A 397 7.04 -25.84 19.40
N ASP A 398 7.17 -24.81 18.56
CA ASP A 398 7.56 -24.95 17.15
C ASP A 398 8.50 -23.81 16.74
N LYS A 399 9.79 -24.12 16.63
CA LYS A 399 10.84 -23.13 16.30
C LYS A 399 10.73 -22.60 14.86
N LEU A 400 10.11 -23.36 13.94
CA LEU A 400 9.95 -22.93 12.56
C LEU A 400 8.82 -21.90 12.44
N LEU A 401 7.70 -22.12 13.12
CA LEU A 401 6.56 -21.20 13.14
C LEU A 401 6.76 -19.99 14.06
N SER A 402 7.69 -20.02 14.99
CA SER A 402 7.98 -18.90 15.87
C SER A 402 9.19 -18.06 15.45
N ARG A 403 9.91 -18.48 14.39
CA ARG A 403 11.11 -17.80 13.90
C ARG A 403 10.75 -16.67 12.91
N CYS A 404 9.90 -15.76 13.34
CA CYS A 404 9.49 -14.60 12.58
C CYS A 404 9.35 -13.41 13.53
N ASP A 405 10.09 -12.34 13.29
CA ASP A 405 9.84 -11.05 13.91
C ASP A 405 8.74 -10.35 13.07
N ALA A 406 7.48 -10.66 13.39
CA ALA A 406 6.36 -10.15 12.61
C ALA A 406 6.25 -8.62 12.60
N LYS A 407 6.96 -7.93 13.50
CA LYS A 407 7.01 -6.46 13.53
C LYS A 407 8.07 -5.91 12.57
N ASN A 408 9.28 -6.48 12.58
CA ASN A 408 10.43 -5.95 11.86
C ASN A 408 10.71 -6.69 10.54
N ASP A 409 10.43 -7.99 10.46
CA ASP A 409 10.58 -8.79 9.22
C ASP A 409 9.50 -8.48 8.17
N HIS A 410 8.37 -7.90 8.59
CA HIS A 410 7.33 -7.45 7.68
C HIS A 410 7.47 -5.97 7.44
N THR A 411 7.61 -5.62 6.20
CA THR A 411 7.63 -4.23 5.81
C THR A 411 6.33 -3.58 6.14
N ILE A 412 6.42 -2.64 7.03
CA ILE A 412 5.32 -1.76 7.37
C ILE A 412 5.31 -0.68 6.31
N HIS A 413 4.23 -0.59 5.52
CA HIS A 413 4.03 0.57 4.67
C HIS A 413 4.02 1.82 5.56
N PRO A 414 4.82 2.84 5.24
CA PRO A 414 4.84 4.07 6.00
C PRO A 414 3.42 4.63 6.15
N HIS A 415 3.13 5.17 7.33
CA HIS A 415 1.83 5.76 7.63
C HIS A 415 1.40 6.77 6.56
N GLY A 416 0.14 6.74 6.15
CA GLY A 416 -0.46 7.73 5.26
C GLY A 416 -0.27 7.53 3.76
N TYR A 417 0.42 6.48 3.31
CA TYR A 417 0.68 6.29 1.87
C TYR A 417 -0.46 5.67 1.07
N LEU A 418 -1.34 4.90 1.69
CA LEU A 418 -2.45 4.22 1.02
C LEU A 418 -3.82 4.83 1.32
N GLN A 419 -3.85 6.01 1.93
CA GLN A 419 -5.08 6.64 2.36
C GLN A 419 -5.39 7.89 1.56
N GLY A 420 -5.53 7.72 0.26
CA GLY A 420 -6.12 8.71 -0.62
C GLY A 420 -7.43 8.19 -1.14
N SER A 421 -8.52 8.67 -0.59
CA SER A 421 -9.81 8.88 -1.27
C SER A 421 -10.55 7.62 -1.77
N ILE A 422 -11.47 7.15 -1.03
CA ILE A 422 -12.78 6.72 -1.55
C ILE A 422 -13.85 7.63 -0.94
#